data_7830ddb472d21b9aec69bd1279152cf6
#
_entry.id   7830ddb472d21b9aec69bd1279152cf6
#
_cell.length_a   1.000
_cell.length_b   1.000
_cell.length_c   1.000
_cell.angle_alpha   90.00
_cell.angle_beta   90.00
_cell.angle_gamma   90.00
#
_symmetry.space_group_name_H-M   'P 1'
#
loop_
_entity.id
_entity.type
_entity.pdbx_description
1 polymer ?
#
loop_
_entity_poly.entity_id
_entity_poly.type
_entity_poly.pdbx_seq_one_letter_code
_entity_poly.pdbx_strand_id
1 'polypeptide(L)'
;NVGDEEHFKIVSDAGGTLNGTTNSDRTNYFETLPVNQLETALWLEADRMGFLLEAVTQEKFEVQRETVKNERGQRVDNQPYGRVFETLGVSLYEQDHPYYWPVIGWIEDLNRADVNDLKRFFLRWYGPNNAALTIGGDIDPIQTLELVNKYFGPIPAGPVVENLPKQPAKLEADRYVTLEDNIHLPAIAITMPTVYARHE
;
A
#
# COMPACT_ATOMS: atom_id res chain seq x y z
N ASN A 1 -3.40 3.42 -21.96
CA ASN A 1 -3.72 3.74 -20.56
C ASN A 1 -5.16 3.42 -20.27
N VAL A 2 -5.39 2.69 -19.18
CA VAL A 2 -6.73 2.41 -18.67
C VAL A 2 -7.27 3.68 -18.01
N GLY A 3 -8.50 4.08 -18.35
CA GLY A 3 -9.14 5.30 -17.81
C GLY A 3 -9.59 5.14 -16.36
N ASP A 4 -10.16 6.24 -15.83
CA ASP A 4 -10.70 6.26 -14.46
C ASP A 4 -11.81 5.22 -14.30
N GLU A 5 -11.75 4.44 -13.23
CA GLU A 5 -12.69 3.35 -12.92
C GLU A 5 -12.76 2.23 -13.97
N GLU A 6 -12.11 2.38 -15.14
CA GLU A 6 -12.15 1.37 -16.19
C GLU A 6 -11.49 0.06 -15.76
N HIS A 7 -10.45 0.11 -14.95
CA HIS A 7 -9.81 -1.10 -14.41
C HIS A 7 -10.83 -1.96 -13.64
N PHE A 8 -11.56 -1.36 -12.69
CA PHE A 8 -12.62 -2.04 -11.94
C PHE A 8 -13.71 -2.55 -12.86
N LYS A 9 -14.12 -1.74 -13.85
CA LYS A 9 -15.14 -2.11 -14.79
C LYS A 9 -14.73 -3.29 -15.67
N ILE A 10 -13.53 -3.28 -16.22
CA ILE A 10 -13.02 -4.37 -17.08
C ILE A 10 -12.97 -5.69 -16.30
N VAL A 11 -12.44 -5.66 -15.06
CA VAL A 11 -12.36 -6.86 -14.22
C VAL A 11 -13.76 -7.36 -13.86
N SER A 12 -14.68 -6.46 -13.51
CA SER A 12 -16.06 -6.83 -13.16
C SER A 12 -16.84 -7.37 -14.38
N ASP A 13 -16.72 -6.73 -15.54
CA ASP A 13 -17.34 -7.19 -16.79
C ASP A 13 -16.80 -8.55 -17.23
N ALA A 14 -15.54 -8.86 -16.92
CA ALA A 14 -14.92 -10.15 -17.13
C ALA A 14 -15.37 -11.22 -16.11
N GLY A 15 -16.22 -10.88 -15.14
CA GLY A 15 -16.70 -11.78 -14.09
C GLY A 15 -15.70 -11.97 -12.95
N GLY A 16 -14.76 -11.05 -12.78
CA GLY A 16 -13.73 -11.09 -11.77
C GLY A 16 -13.97 -10.13 -10.60
N THR A 17 -13.04 -10.16 -9.68
CA THR A 17 -12.94 -9.23 -8.54
C THR A 17 -11.50 -8.75 -8.39
N LEU A 18 -11.32 -7.57 -7.84
CA LEU A 18 -9.99 -7.05 -7.52
C LEU A 18 -9.99 -6.32 -6.18
N ASN A 19 -8.82 -6.25 -5.56
CA ASN A 19 -8.61 -5.47 -4.35
C ASN A 19 -7.12 -5.16 -4.16
N GLY A 20 -6.80 -4.35 -3.15
CA GLY A 20 -5.45 -4.08 -2.71
C GLY A 20 -5.36 -4.02 -1.20
N THR A 21 -4.18 -4.30 -0.67
CA THR A 21 -3.86 -4.16 0.75
C THR A 21 -2.51 -3.48 0.93
N THR A 22 -2.41 -2.64 1.96
CA THR A 22 -1.17 -1.97 2.32
C THR A 22 -0.89 -2.15 3.81
N ASN A 23 0.36 -2.41 4.14
CA ASN A 23 0.88 -2.35 5.50
C ASN A 23 2.21 -1.58 5.50
N SER A 24 2.92 -1.56 6.63
CA SER A 24 4.18 -0.81 6.77
C SER A 24 5.30 -1.26 5.82
N ASP A 25 5.25 -2.49 5.30
CA ASP A 25 6.34 -3.09 4.52
C ASP A 25 6.01 -3.32 3.05
N ARG A 26 4.72 -3.37 2.69
CA ARG A 26 4.30 -3.72 1.33
C ARG A 26 2.97 -3.12 0.92
N THR A 27 2.78 -2.97 -0.38
CA THR A 27 1.47 -2.86 -1.01
C THR A 27 1.27 -4.09 -1.90
N ASN A 28 0.10 -4.70 -1.81
CA ASN A 28 -0.29 -5.87 -2.60
C ASN A 28 -1.56 -5.54 -3.38
N TYR A 29 -1.55 -5.85 -4.67
CA TYR A 29 -2.71 -5.77 -5.56
C TYR A 29 -3.03 -7.18 -6.01
N PHE A 30 -4.28 -7.53 -6.08
CA PHE A 30 -4.68 -8.87 -6.51
C PHE A 30 -6.03 -8.87 -7.20
N GLU A 31 -6.13 -9.73 -8.20
CA GLU A 31 -7.31 -9.93 -9.02
C GLU A 31 -7.64 -11.42 -9.09
N THR A 32 -8.93 -11.72 -9.15
CA THR A 32 -9.41 -13.08 -9.43
C THR A 32 -10.34 -13.00 -10.63
N LEU A 33 -9.97 -13.69 -11.71
CA LEU A 33 -10.71 -13.71 -12.95
C LEU A 33 -10.87 -15.14 -13.46
N PRO A 34 -11.86 -15.43 -14.34
CA PRO A 34 -11.90 -16.67 -15.10
C PRO A 34 -10.61 -16.88 -15.91
N VAL A 35 -10.16 -18.11 -16.06
CA VAL A 35 -8.87 -18.44 -16.69
C VAL A 35 -8.72 -17.91 -18.12
N ASN A 36 -9.82 -17.82 -18.87
CA ASN A 36 -9.84 -17.23 -20.22
C ASN A 36 -9.60 -15.70 -20.23
N GLN A 37 -9.53 -15.06 -19.08
CA GLN A 37 -9.23 -13.63 -18.90
C GLN A 37 -7.82 -13.40 -18.33
N LEU A 38 -6.96 -14.42 -18.27
CA LEU A 38 -5.58 -14.28 -17.78
C LEU A 38 -4.82 -13.16 -18.51
N GLU A 39 -4.94 -13.09 -19.82
CA GLU A 39 -4.27 -12.06 -20.63
C GLU A 39 -4.78 -10.65 -20.28
N THR A 40 -6.08 -10.50 -20.03
CA THR A 40 -6.69 -9.24 -19.60
C THR A 40 -6.11 -8.78 -18.25
N ALA A 41 -6.01 -9.68 -17.27
CA ALA A 41 -5.43 -9.37 -15.96
C ALA A 41 -3.94 -8.93 -16.08
N LEU A 42 -3.14 -9.67 -16.84
CA LEU A 42 -1.74 -9.34 -17.04
C LEU A 42 -1.54 -8.00 -17.76
N TRP A 43 -2.39 -7.69 -18.72
CA TRP A 43 -2.38 -6.41 -19.39
C TRP A 43 -2.72 -5.26 -18.44
N LEU A 44 -3.77 -5.39 -17.64
CA LEU A 44 -4.20 -4.37 -16.68
C LEU A 44 -3.12 -4.08 -15.63
N GLU A 45 -2.53 -5.12 -15.05
CA GLU A 45 -1.47 -4.97 -14.05
C GLU A 45 -0.19 -4.39 -14.65
N ALA A 46 0.16 -4.75 -15.88
CA ALA A 46 1.29 -4.16 -16.59
C ALA A 46 1.04 -2.68 -16.95
N ASP A 47 -0.18 -2.32 -17.36
CA ASP A 47 -0.56 -0.92 -17.61
C ASP A 47 -0.44 -0.09 -16.33
N ARG A 48 -0.95 -0.60 -15.21
CA ARG A 48 -0.83 0.05 -13.91
C ARG A 48 0.65 0.22 -13.48
N MET A 49 1.49 -0.80 -13.68
CA MET A 49 2.90 -0.73 -13.30
C MET A 49 3.71 0.21 -14.20
N GLY A 50 3.50 0.15 -15.50
CA GLY A 50 4.36 0.84 -16.48
C GLY A 50 3.87 2.22 -16.89
N PHE A 51 2.56 2.48 -16.84
CA PHE A 51 1.95 3.66 -17.50
C PHE A 51 1.01 4.49 -16.60
N LEU A 52 0.83 4.13 -15.33
CA LEU A 52 -0.04 4.85 -14.40
C LEU A 52 0.24 6.35 -14.38
N LEU A 53 1.52 6.75 -14.35
CA LEU A 53 1.90 8.15 -14.18
C LEU A 53 1.49 9.06 -15.35
N GLU A 54 1.25 8.50 -16.52
CA GLU A 54 0.75 9.25 -17.68
C GLU A 54 -0.71 9.69 -17.46
N ALA A 55 -1.47 8.91 -16.70
CA ALA A 55 -2.87 9.20 -16.38
C ALA A 55 -3.03 10.08 -15.12
N VAL A 56 -1.97 10.29 -14.32
CA VAL A 56 -2.01 11.08 -13.10
C VAL A 56 -1.97 12.58 -13.41
N THR A 57 -3.07 13.27 -13.11
CA THR A 57 -3.21 14.72 -13.19
C THR A 57 -3.30 15.34 -11.80
N GLN A 58 -3.11 16.66 -11.70
CA GLN A 58 -3.30 17.39 -10.44
C GLN A 58 -4.74 17.22 -9.91
N GLU A 59 -5.73 17.31 -10.78
CA GLU A 59 -7.14 17.17 -10.41
C GLU A 59 -7.42 15.80 -9.79
N LYS A 60 -6.99 14.71 -10.44
CA LYS A 60 -7.15 13.34 -9.92
C LYS A 60 -6.43 13.14 -8.59
N PHE A 61 -5.23 13.72 -8.46
CA PHE A 61 -4.49 13.68 -7.21
C PHE A 61 -5.26 14.36 -6.07
N GLU A 62 -5.84 15.56 -6.31
CA GLU A 62 -6.62 16.27 -5.30
C GLU A 62 -7.86 15.48 -4.86
N VAL A 63 -8.60 14.90 -5.81
CA VAL A 63 -9.75 14.06 -5.51
C VAL A 63 -9.34 12.85 -4.66
N GLN A 64 -8.26 12.17 -5.02
CA GLN A 64 -7.79 11.01 -4.28
C GLN A 64 -7.26 11.41 -2.89
N ARG A 65 -6.58 12.54 -2.77
CA ARG A 65 -6.12 13.06 -1.48
C ARG A 65 -7.29 13.32 -0.53
N GLU A 66 -8.36 13.94 -0.99
CA GLU A 66 -9.56 14.15 -0.18
C GLU A 66 -10.24 12.82 0.18
N THR A 67 -10.23 11.84 -0.70
CA THR A 67 -10.74 10.49 -0.42
C THR A 67 -9.95 9.84 0.72
N VAL A 68 -8.62 9.90 0.70
CA VAL A 68 -7.75 9.36 1.77
C VAL A 68 -7.97 10.11 3.09
N LYS A 69 -8.13 11.43 3.06
CA LYS A 69 -8.46 12.22 4.26
C LYS A 69 -9.79 11.82 4.87
N ASN A 70 -10.80 11.61 4.04
CA ASN A 70 -12.11 11.14 4.47
C ASN A 70 -12.03 9.71 5.05
N GLU A 71 -11.25 8.82 4.43
CA GLU A 71 -11.00 7.47 4.93
C GLU A 71 -10.33 7.52 6.30
N ARG A 72 -9.31 8.36 6.49
CA ARG A 72 -8.68 8.57 7.79
C ARG A 72 -9.70 9.05 8.83
N GLY A 73 -10.52 10.04 8.47
CA GLY A 73 -11.59 10.54 9.34
C GLY A 73 -12.53 9.42 9.79
N GLN A 74 -12.94 8.55 8.88
CA GLN A 74 -13.87 7.46 9.19
C GLN A 74 -13.24 6.32 9.96
N ARG A 75 -12.01 5.91 9.64
CA ARG A 75 -11.37 4.71 10.20
C ARG A 75 -10.49 4.96 11.41
N VAL A 76 -10.00 6.20 11.57
CA VAL A 76 -9.07 6.55 12.65
C VAL A 76 -9.66 7.62 13.56
N ASP A 77 -9.96 8.81 13.03
CA ASP A 77 -10.26 9.97 13.87
C ASP A 77 -11.64 9.88 14.54
N ASN A 78 -12.64 9.32 13.85
CA ASN A 78 -14.02 9.18 14.36
C ASN A 78 -14.36 7.75 14.81
N GLN A 79 -13.43 6.81 14.69
CA GLN A 79 -13.63 5.43 15.12
C GLN A 79 -13.28 5.27 16.60
N PRO A 80 -14.13 4.69 17.45
CA PRO A 80 -13.75 4.32 18.82
C PRO A 80 -12.44 3.53 18.83
N TYR A 81 -11.49 3.97 19.67
CA TYR A 81 -10.13 3.43 19.75
C TYR A 81 -9.28 3.57 18.47
N GLY A 82 -9.73 4.29 17.46
CA GLY A 82 -9.08 4.35 16.15
C GLY A 82 -7.64 4.87 16.17
N ARG A 83 -7.31 5.76 17.13
CA ARG A 83 -5.96 6.33 17.28
C ARG A 83 -4.98 5.48 18.10
N VAL A 84 -5.42 4.33 18.63
CA VAL A 84 -4.57 3.49 19.48
C VAL A 84 -3.32 3.02 18.76
N PHE A 85 -3.44 2.51 17.53
CA PHE A 85 -2.29 1.96 16.80
C PHE A 85 -1.27 3.03 16.41
N GLU A 86 -1.69 4.23 16.01
CA GLU A 86 -0.75 5.32 15.73
C GLU A 86 -0.08 5.82 17.01
N THR A 87 -0.80 5.86 18.14
CA THR A 87 -0.24 6.19 19.45
C THR A 87 0.80 5.16 19.89
N LEU A 88 0.55 3.87 19.65
CA LEU A 88 1.51 2.81 19.91
C LEU A 88 2.75 2.95 19.03
N GLY A 89 2.60 3.27 17.75
CA GLY A 89 3.73 3.50 16.83
C GLY A 89 4.67 4.58 17.35
N VAL A 90 4.17 5.76 17.64
CA VAL A 90 4.99 6.88 18.17
C VAL A 90 5.52 6.64 19.59
N SER A 91 4.92 5.71 20.32
CA SER A 91 5.41 5.34 21.66
C SER A 91 6.52 4.31 21.64
N LEU A 92 6.58 3.45 20.62
CA LEU A 92 7.53 2.36 20.50
C LEU A 92 8.75 2.70 19.66
N TYR A 93 8.58 3.49 18.60
CA TYR A 93 9.62 3.75 17.61
C TYR A 93 10.11 5.19 17.68
N GLU A 94 11.38 5.39 17.35
CA GLU A 94 11.95 6.73 17.19
C GLU A 94 11.44 7.37 15.87
N GLN A 95 11.49 8.69 15.79
CA GLN A 95 10.89 9.46 14.69
C GLN A 95 11.46 9.13 13.29
N ASP A 96 12.67 8.63 13.21
CA ASP A 96 13.32 8.22 11.95
C ASP A 96 13.04 6.77 11.57
N HIS A 97 12.34 6.01 12.44
CA HIS A 97 12.00 4.62 12.19
C HIS A 97 10.80 4.52 11.24
N PRO A 98 10.82 3.62 10.21
CA PRO A 98 9.72 3.47 9.25
C PRO A 98 8.35 3.15 9.87
N TYR A 99 8.30 2.58 11.07
CA TYR A 99 7.06 2.21 11.76
C TYR A 99 6.56 3.28 12.74
N TYR A 100 7.22 4.43 12.80
CA TYR A 100 6.80 5.54 13.63
C TYR A 100 5.47 6.15 13.18
N TRP A 101 5.28 6.32 11.87
CA TRP A 101 4.08 6.93 11.31
C TRP A 101 3.04 5.91 10.82
N PRO A 102 1.74 6.25 10.86
CA PRO A 102 0.69 5.37 10.40
C PRO A 102 0.69 5.22 8.87
N VAL A 103 0.27 4.04 8.39
CA VAL A 103 0.19 3.75 6.95
C VAL A 103 -0.73 4.73 6.21
N ILE A 104 -1.84 5.13 6.83
CA ILE A 104 -2.77 6.12 6.23
C ILE A 104 -2.16 7.53 6.13
N GLY A 105 -1.09 7.81 6.86
CA GLY A 105 -0.43 9.11 6.94
C GLY A 105 -1.05 10.05 7.99
N TRP A 106 -0.28 11.06 8.38
CA TRP A 106 -0.77 12.18 9.20
C TRP A 106 -1.53 13.17 8.34
N ILE A 107 -2.56 13.82 8.90
CA ILE A 107 -3.39 14.78 8.17
C ILE A 107 -2.57 15.98 7.65
N GLU A 108 -1.56 16.38 8.41
CA GLU A 108 -0.64 17.45 8.06
C GLU A 108 0.20 17.09 6.83
N ASP A 109 0.66 15.85 6.73
CA ASP A 109 1.43 15.36 5.60
C ASP A 109 0.54 15.18 4.36
N LEU A 110 -0.67 14.67 4.53
CA LEU A 110 -1.66 14.57 3.46
C LEU A 110 -2.00 15.96 2.88
N ASN A 111 -2.13 16.97 3.73
CA ASN A 111 -2.40 18.34 3.30
C ASN A 111 -1.21 18.97 2.55
N ARG A 112 0.02 18.59 2.89
CA ARG A 112 1.26 19.13 2.32
C ARG A 112 1.68 18.42 1.04
N ALA A 113 1.35 17.14 0.89
CA ALA A 113 1.73 16.33 -0.27
C ALA A 113 1.21 16.92 -1.58
N ASP A 114 1.99 16.83 -2.63
CA ASP A 114 1.63 17.24 -3.98
C ASP A 114 1.71 16.08 -4.99
N VAL A 115 1.27 16.33 -6.22
CA VAL A 115 1.29 15.32 -7.28
C VAL A 115 2.71 14.86 -7.63
N ASN A 116 3.73 15.70 -7.41
CA ASN A 116 5.12 15.33 -7.69
C ASN A 116 5.67 14.41 -6.59
N ASP A 117 5.20 14.53 -5.35
CA ASP A 117 5.50 13.58 -4.28
C ASP A 117 5.01 12.19 -4.65
N LEU A 118 3.75 12.08 -5.11
CA LEU A 118 3.19 10.84 -5.60
C LEU A 118 4.01 10.25 -6.76
N LYS A 119 4.35 11.07 -7.76
CA LYS A 119 5.14 10.63 -8.92
C LYS A 119 6.53 10.16 -8.51
N ARG A 120 7.22 10.89 -7.64
CA ARG A 120 8.55 10.49 -7.11
C ARG A 120 8.47 9.18 -6.32
N PHE A 121 7.45 9.03 -5.49
CA PHE A 121 7.21 7.80 -4.73
C PHE A 121 7.00 6.61 -5.66
N PHE A 122 6.11 6.73 -6.64
CA PHE A 122 5.83 5.67 -7.60
C PHE A 122 7.08 5.26 -8.39
N LEU A 123 7.80 6.23 -8.96
CA LEU A 123 9.03 5.98 -9.72
C LEU A 123 10.12 5.30 -8.88
N ARG A 124 10.16 5.57 -7.59
CA ARG A 124 11.14 4.98 -6.69
C ARG A 124 10.80 3.54 -6.30
N TRP A 125 9.54 3.25 -6.03
CA TRP A 125 9.15 2.02 -5.36
C TRP A 125 8.43 1.00 -6.25
N TYR A 126 7.83 1.43 -7.35
CA TYR A 126 6.95 0.59 -8.18
C TYR A 126 7.62 0.05 -9.45
N GLY A 127 8.95 0.02 -9.50
CA GLY A 127 9.66 -0.63 -10.60
C GLY A 127 9.53 -2.16 -10.55
N PRO A 128 9.54 -2.86 -11.70
CA PRO A 128 9.42 -4.32 -11.76
C PRO A 128 10.54 -5.06 -11.01
N ASN A 129 11.70 -4.43 -10.83
CA ASN A 129 12.80 -4.96 -10.02
C ASN A 129 12.56 -4.86 -8.50
N ASN A 130 11.48 -4.21 -8.05
CA ASN A 130 11.02 -4.14 -6.67
C ASN A 130 9.62 -4.74 -6.49
N ALA A 131 9.21 -5.61 -7.39
CA ALA A 131 7.91 -6.25 -7.37
C ALA A 131 8.05 -7.77 -7.49
N ALA A 132 7.07 -8.49 -6.94
CA ALA A 132 6.90 -9.92 -7.14
C ALA A 132 5.52 -10.16 -7.76
N LEU A 133 5.49 -10.80 -8.92
CA LEU A 133 4.26 -11.24 -9.58
C LEU A 133 4.02 -12.71 -9.25
N THR A 134 2.86 -13.02 -8.70
CA THR A 134 2.43 -14.39 -8.40
C THR A 134 1.14 -14.67 -9.16
N ILE A 135 1.13 -15.75 -9.94
CA ILE A 135 -0.03 -16.17 -10.72
C ILE A 135 -0.38 -17.60 -10.31
N GLY A 136 -1.62 -17.84 -9.94
CA GLY A 136 -2.09 -19.16 -9.51
C GLY A 136 -3.46 -19.47 -10.11
N GLY A 137 -3.68 -20.72 -10.52
CA GLY A 137 -4.95 -21.17 -11.11
C GLY A 137 -4.75 -22.31 -12.08
N ASP A 138 -5.76 -22.54 -12.90
CA ASP A 138 -5.73 -23.53 -13.99
C ASP A 138 -5.04 -22.91 -15.22
N ILE A 139 -3.71 -22.81 -15.16
CA ILE A 139 -2.88 -22.12 -16.15
C ILE A 139 -1.79 -23.04 -16.69
N ASP A 140 -1.37 -22.80 -17.94
CA ASP A 140 -0.14 -23.36 -18.49
C ASP A 140 1.04 -22.43 -18.16
N PRO A 141 2.05 -22.89 -17.39
CA PRO A 141 3.15 -22.02 -16.96
C PRO A 141 3.99 -21.45 -18.11
N ILE A 142 4.14 -22.18 -19.24
CA ILE A 142 4.95 -21.75 -20.38
C ILE A 142 4.23 -20.62 -21.11
N GLN A 143 2.96 -20.82 -21.45
CA GLN A 143 2.15 -19.80 -22.11
C GLN A 143 1.96 -18.57 -21.20
N THR A 144 1.78 -18.80 -19.90
CA THR A 144 1.69 -17.69 -18.91
C THR A 144 2.97 -16.87 -18.89
N LEU A 145 4.14 -17.50 -18.91
CA LEU A 145 5.42 -16.78 -18.94
C LEU A 145 5.61 -15.98 -20.23
N GLU A 146 5.16 -16.50 -21.38
CA GLU A 146 5.15 -15.75 -22.63
C GLU A 146 4.31 -14.48 -22.54
N LEU A 147 3.12 -14.56 -21.94
CA LEU A 147 2.25 -13.41 -21.71
C LEU A 147 2.89 -12.41 -20.72
N VAL A 148 3.49 -12.91 -19.64
CA VAL A 148 4.23 -12.05 -18.70
C VAL A 148 5.35 -11.30 -19.42
N ASN A 149 6.15 -11.99 -20.23
CA ASN A 149 7.21 -11.34 -21.00
C ASN A 149 6.66 -10.34 -22.02
N LYS A 150 5.52 -10.61 -22.63
CA LYS A 150 4.86 -9.71 -23.58
C LYS A 150 4.47 -8.38 -22.92
N TYR A 151 3.84 -8.44 -21.74
CA TYR A 151 3.27 -7.27 -21.09
C TYR A 151 4.23 -6.55 -20.14
N PHE A 152 4.99 -7.29 -19.35
CA PHE A 152 5.90 -6.69 -18.35
C PHE A 152 7.33 -6.51 -18.88
N GLY A 153 7.75 -7.28 -19.87
CA GLY A 153 9.11 -7.18 -20.44
C GLY A 153 9.51 -5.81 -20.96
N PRO A 154 8.61 -5.01 -21.58
CA PRO A 154 8.92 -3.66 -22.02
C PRO A 154 9.07 -2.63 -20.90
N ILE A 155 8.61 -2.92 -19.67
CA ILE A 155 8.64 -1.97 -18.55
C ILE A 155 10.09 -1.86 -18.05
N PRO A 156 10.68 -0.64 -18.05
CA PRO A 156 12.05 -0.48 -17.59
C PRO A 156 12.19 -0.72 -16.09
N ALA A 157 13.34 -1.23 -15.67
CA ALA A 157 13.66 -1.35 -14.26
C ALA A 157 13.70 0.04 -13.59
N GLY A 158 13.15 0.11 -12.39
CA GLY A 158 13.28 1.27 -11.51
C GLY A 158 14.67 1.35 -10.85
N PRO A 159 14.91 2.36 -10.01
CA PRO A 159 16.12 2.42 -9.20
C PRO A 159 16.23 1.22 -8.29
N VAL A 160 17.47 0.89 -7.89
CA VAL A 160 17.70 -0.13 -6.88
C VAL A 160 17.15 0.35 -5.54
N VAL A 161 16.31 -0.47 -4.93
CA VAL A 161 15.77 -0.23 -3.60
C VAL A 161 16.62 -1.00 -2.59
N GLU A 162 17.32 -0.27 -1.74
CA GLU A 162 18.08 -0.87 -0.65
C GLU A 162 17.16 -1.13 0.55
N ASN A 163 17.29 -2.31 1.14
CA ASN A 163 16.62 -2.62 2.39
C ASN A 163 17.26 -1.83 3.53
N LEU A 164 16.43 -1.16 4.32
CA LEU A 164 16.90 -0.50 5.54
C LEU A 164 17.44 -1.57 6.54
N PRO A 165 18.45 -1.22 7.34
CA PRO A 165 18.90 -2.08 8.42
C PRO A 165 17.73 -2.39 9.37
N LYS A 166 17.66 -3.63 9.84
CA LYS A 166 16.66 -4.01 10.84
C LYS A 166 16.94 -3.27 12.15
N GLN A 167 15.97 -2.50 12.59
CA GLN A 167 16.06 -1.68 13.81
C GLN A 167 14.92 -2.08 14.75
N PRO A 168 15.12 -3.10 15.62
CA PRO A 168 14.10 -3.46 16.59
C PRO A 168 13.87 -2.30 17.57
N ALA A 169 12.61 -2.07 17.93
CA ALA A 169 12.26 -1.08 18.94
C ALA A 169 12.98 -1.39 20.27
N LYS A 170 13.46 -0.35 20.95
CA LYS A 170 14.09 -0.45 22.26
C LYS A 170 13.42 0.56 23.19
N LEU A 171 13.03 0.09 24.36
CA LEU A 171 12.52 0.93 25.41
C LEU A 171 13.49 0.87 26.59
N GLU A 172 13.99 2.01 27.02
CA GLU A 172 14.87 2.12 28.21
C GLU A 172 14.07 2.09 29.52
N ALA A 173 12.79 2.46 29.47
CA ALA A 173 11.88 2.46 30.59
C ALA A 173 10.44 2.29 30.13
N ASP A 174 9.55 1.94 31.07
CA ASP A 174 8.12 1.91 30.83
C ASP A 174 7.59 3.27 30.41
N ARG A 175 6.74 3.30 29.39
CA ARG A 175 6.04 4.50 28.91
C ARG A 175 4.56 4.37 29.22
N TYR A 176 3.98 5.37 29.86
CA TYR A 176 2.56 5.45 30.15
C TYR A 176 1.93 6.55 29.33
N VAL A 177 0.98 6.19 28.49
CA VAL A 177 0.28 7.13 27.61
C VAL A 177 -1.22 7.02 27.87
N THR A 178 -1.86 8.16 28.10
CA THR A 178 -3.33 8.25 28.22
C THR A 178 -3.87 8.89 26.97
N LEU A 179 -4.83 8.23 26.34
CA LEU A 179 -5.57 8.72 25.19
C LEU A 179 -7.04 8.93 25.60
N GLU A 180 -7.47 10.20 25.53
CA GLU A 180 -8.89 10.53 25.76
C GLU A 180 -9.68 10.38 24.46
N ASP A 181 -10.82 9.72 24.55
CA ASP A 181 -11.71 9.48 23.42
C ASP A 181 -13.17 9.41 23.89
N ASN A 182 -14.11 9.64 22.98
CA ASN A 182 -15.54 9.53 23.26
C ASN A 182 -15.99 8.08 23.18
N ILE A 183 -15.69 7.30 24.20
CA ILE A 183 -15.94 5.86 24.31
C ILE A 183 -16.73 5.51 25.55
N HIS A 184 -17.49 4.42 25.48
CA HIS A 184 -18.28 3.95 26.62
C HIS A 184 -17.49 3.09 27.63
N LEU A 185 -16.44 2.40 27.15
CA LEU A 185 -15.65 1.48 27.98
C LEU A 185 -14.17 1.84 27.89
N PRO A 186 -13.47 2.01 29.03
CA PRO A 186 -12.03 2.20 29.00
C PRO A 186 -11.34 0.92 28.50
N ALA A 187 -10.22 1.10 27.80
CA ALA A 187 -9.36 0.01 27.36
C ALA A 187 -7.94 0.22 27.87
N ILE A 188 -7.24 -0.86 28.17
CA ILE A 188 -5.82 -0.87 28.51
C ILE A 188 -5.11 -1.66 27.41
N ALA A 189 -4.15 -1.04 26.74
CA ALA A 189 -3.25 -1.69 25.80
C ALA A 189 -1.86 -1.81 26.43
N ILE A 190 -1.31 -3.02 26.47
CA ILE A 190 0.06 -3.27 26.92
C ILE A 190 0.83 -3.78 25.71
N THR A 191 1.88 -3.06 25.33
CA THR A 191 2.67 -3.39 24.15
C THR A 191 4.14 -3.46 24.54
N MET A 192 4.82 -4.47 24.04
CA MET A 192 6.24 -4.71 24.35
C MET A 192 7.02 -4.88 23.03
N PRO A 193 8.24 -4.30 22.93
CA PRO A 193 9.15 -4.64 21.84
C PRO A 193 9.45 -6.14 21.81
N THR A 194 9.54 -6.69 20.62
CA THR A 194 9.94 -8.08 20.42
C THR A 194 10.95 -8.15 19.28
N VAL A 195 11.43 -9.35 18.99
CA VAL A 195 12.31 -9.58 17.83
C VAL A 195 11.54 -9.35 16.53
N TYR A 196 12.26 -8.97 15.49
CA TYR A 196 11.68 -8.80 14.16
C TYR A 196 11.29 -10.15 13.54
N ALA A 197 10.36 -10.13 12.60
CA ALA A 197 9.94 -11.31 11.87
C ALA A 197 11.12 -12.01 11.20
N ARG A 198 11.18 -13.35 11.25
CA ARG A 198 12.28 -14.19 10.74
C ARG A 198 13.62 -13.94 11.45
N HIS A 199 13.58 -13.55 12.71
CA HIS A 199 14.76 -13.64 13.57
C HIS A 199 15.03 -15.11 13.89
N GLU A 200 16.26 -15.56 13.65
CA GLU A 200 16.74 -16.91 14.02
C GLU A 200 17.10 -16.99 15.49
#